data_45400807a724428af14de5633fda9212
#
_entry.id   45400807a724428af14de5633fda9212
#
_cell.length_a   1.000
_cell.length_b   1.000
_cell.length_c   1.000
_cell.angle_alpha   90.00
_cell.angle_beta   90.00
_cell.angle_gamma   90.00
#
_symmetry.space_group_name_H-M   'P 1'
#
loop_
_entity.id
_entity.type
_entity.pdbx_description
1 polymer ?
#
loop_
_entity_poly.entity_id
_entity_poly.type
_entity_poly.pdbx_seq_one_letter_code
_entity_poly.pdbx_strand_id
1 'polypeptide(L)'
;MGGCHRWTSLNRSSTRTGSDNQLLIQTLTPAPRTPLLTLAKRIAEAGCNLADARVATIGTDTSLTLLATGAWDAVAKLESALTKLARDEDLRLVHYRTGPREQHSHLLPYLVEVISADRPGILVKIIDFFDRRDIVIEQLSSLRYQAMQTGADMFQAQITIGIPAATHIAALRDDFLEFCDGLNLDAIMDPVKF
;
A
#
# COMPACT_ATOMS: atom_id res chain seq x y z
N MET A 1 39.86 -38.18 -34.71
CA MET A 1 39.57 -38.49 -33.29
C MET A 1 39.12 -37.21 -32.64
N GLY A 2 37.86 -36.92 -32.58
CA GLY A 2 37.30 -35.70 -32.05
C GLY A 2 36.10 -36.00 -31.19
N GLY A 3 36.28 -35.82 -29.89
CA GLY A 3 35.22 -36.05 -28.88
C GLY A 3 34.21 -34.91 -28.88
N CYS A 4 32.98 -35.22 -29.23
CA CYS A 4 31.87 -34.30 -29.16
C CYS A 4 31.31 -34.29 -27.74
N HIS A 5 31.54 -33.25 -26.96
CA HIS A 5 30.92 -33.07 -25.67
C HIS A 5 29.51 -32.50 -25.86
N ARG A 6 28.55 -33.35 -25.68
CA ARG A 6 27.12 -33.06 -25.67
C ARG A 6 26.81 -32.36 -24.35
N TRP A 7 26.50 -31.05 -24.36
CA TRP A 7 25.96 -30.33 -23.26
C TRP A 7 24.46 -30.71 -23.11
N THR A 8 24.17 -31.52 -22.13
CA THR A 8 22.79 -31.79 -21.72
C THR A 8 22.26 -30.55 -21.00
N SER A 9 21.34 -29.86 -21.63
CA SER A 9 20.53 -28.82 -21.03
C SER A 9 19.71 -29.41 -19.87
N LEU A 10 20.08 -29.09 -18.64
CA LEU A 10 19.25 -29.31 -17.48
C LEU A 10 18.03 -28.39 -17.60
N ASN A 11 16.94 -28.99 -18.05
CA ASN A 11 15.61 -28.42 -17.99
C ASN A 11 15.25 -28.23 -16.50
N ARG A 12 15.52 -27.04 -15.94
CA ARG A 12 14.96 -26.65 -14.67
C ARG A 12 13.46 -26.51 -14.90
N SER A 13 12.74 -27.57 -14.63
CA SER A 13 11.31 -27.49 -14.37
C SER A 13 11.08 -26.43 -13.30
N SER A 14 10.57 -25.27 -13.70
CA SER A 14 10.03 -24.31 -12.76
C SER A 14 8.88 -25.03 -12.05
N THR A 15 9.12 -25.49 -10.84
CA THR A 15 8.06 -25.88 -9.92
C THR A 15 7.16 -24.64 -9.80
N ARG A 16 5.96 -24.73 -10.38
CA ARG A 16 4.85 -23.85 -10.05
C ARG A 16 4.72 -23.93 -8.54
N THR A 17 5.21 -22.92 -7.85
CA THR A 17 4.91 -22.68 -6.45
C THR A 17 3.39 -22.59 -6.37
N GLY A 18 2.78 -23.53 -5.61
CA GLY A 18 1.36 -23.51 -5.35
C GLY A 18 0.95 -22.10 -4.97
N SER A 19 -0.21 -21.66 -5.48
CA SER A 19 -0.72 -20.31 -5.21
C SER A 19 -0.76 -20.12 -3.70
N ASP A 20 0.16 -19.31 -3.15
CA ASP A 20 0.14 -18.96 -1.74
C ASP A 20 -1.20 -18.31 -1.43
N ASN A 21 -1.92 -18.89 -0.47
CA ASN A 21 -3.17 -18.29 -0.02
C ASN A 21 -2.83 -17.02 0.75
N GLN A 22 -3.61 -15.98 0.56
CA GLN A 22 -3.41 -14.69 1.18
C GLN A 22 -4.53 -14.38 2.16
N LEU A 23 -4.15 -13.86 3.31
CA LEU A 23 -5.06 -13.39 4.35
C LEU A 23 -4.77 -11.92 4.65
N LEU A 24 -5.74 -11.06 4.43
CA LEU A 24 -5.68 -9.68 4.86
C LEU A 24 -6.22 -9.58 6.28
N ILE A 25 -5.48 -8.87 7.14
CA ILE A 25 -5.78 -8.71 8.57
C ILE A 25 -5.80 -7.21 8.85
N GLN A 26 -6.88 -6.74 9.48
CA GLN A 26 -7.02 -5.33 9.86
C GLN A 26 -7.39 -5.20 11.33
N THR A 27 -6.75 -4.26 12.02
CA THR A 27 -7.09 -3.88 13.39
C THR A 27 -7.17 -2.39 13.55
N LEU A 28 -7.98 -1.98 14.53
CA LEU A 28 -8.07 -0.60 14.99
C LEU A 28 -7.96 -0.61 16.52
N THR A 29 -6.97 0.11 17.05
CA THR A 29 -6.67 0.17 18.49
C THR A 29 -6.43 1.59 18.94
N PRO A 30 -6.78 1.96 20.19
CA PRO A 30 -6.39 3.26 20.73
C PRO A 30 -4.88 3.47 20.70
N ALA A 31 -4.42 4.61 20.18
CA ALA A 31 -3.00 4.99 20.19
C ALA A 31 -2.50 5.19 21.63
N PRO A 32 -1.21 4.94 21.91
CA PRO A 32 -0.15 4.50 21.00
C PRO A 32 -0.02 2.97 20.88
N ARG A 33 -1.00 2.20 21.35
CA ARG A 33 -0.93 0.74 21.32
C ARG A 33 -1.07 0.21 19.89
N THR A 34 -0.22 -0.74 19.56
CA THR A 34 -0.34 -1.51 18.32
C THR A 34 -0.06 -2.99 18.59
N PRO A 35 -0.94 -3.90 18.18
CA PRO A 35 -0.73 -5.34 18.33
C PRO A 35 0.23 -5.90 17.24
N LEU A 36 1.02 -5.06 16.58
CA LEU A 36 1.88 -5.47 15.46
C LEU A 36 2.76 -6.66 15.79
N LEU A 37 3.50 -6.61 16.91
CA LEU A 37 4.39 -7.70 17.31
C LEU A 37 3.62 -8.99 17.64
N THR A 38 2.49 -8.86 18.33
CA THR A 38 1.62 -10.00 18.66
C THR A 38 1.11 -10.68 17.40
N LEU A 39 0.60 -9.89 16.45
CA LEU A 39 0.10 -10.41 15.18
C LEU A 39 1.21 -11.00 14.30
N ALA A 40 2.36 -10.34 14.21
CA ALA A 40 3.51 -10.86 13.46
C ALA A 40 3.97 -12.23 14.02
N LYS A 41 4.01 -12.38 15.34
CA LYS A 41 4.32 -13.68 15.98
C LYS A 41 3.26 -14.74 15.64
N ARG A 42 1.97 -14.41 15.71
CA ARG A 42 0.89 -15.35 15.36
C ARG A 42 0.95 -15.80 13.90
N ILE A 43 1.29 -14.86 12.99
CA ILE A 43 1.50 -15.17 11.56
C ILE A 43 2.64 -16.18 11.41
N ALA A 44 3.79 -15.94 12.04
CA ALA A 44 4.95 -16.83 11.98
C ALA A 44 4.67 -18.21 12.63
N GLU A 45 4.04 -18.25 13.81
CA GLU A 45 3.66 -19.48 14.54
C GLU A 45 2.66 -20.35 13.74
N ALA A 46 1.84 -19.74 12.92
CA ALA A 46 0.95 -20.46 12.02
C ALA A 46 1.66 -21.07 10.81
N GLY A 47 2.91 -20.68 10.54
CA GLY A 47 3.67 -21.08 9.37
C GLY A 47 3.41 -20.19 8.14
N CYS A 48 2.88 -18.98 8.36
CA CYS A 48 2.68 -17.97 7.32
C CYS A 48 3.84 -16.96 7.30
N ASN A 49 4.01 -16.30 6.16
CA ASN A 49 4.92 -15.18 6.00
C ASN A 49 4.13 -13.86 6.04
N LEU A 50 4.69 -12.83 6.69
CA LEU A 50 4.17 -11.46 6.62
C LEU A 50 4.68 -10.79 5.35
N ALA A 51 3.81 -10.67 4.35
CA ALA A 51 4.16 -10.19 3.01
C ALA A 51 4.09 -8.65 2.87
N ASP A 52 3.14 -8.00 3.56
CA ASP A 52 3.01 -6.54 3.57
C ASP A 52 2.46 -6.09 4.93
N ALA A 53 2.85 -4.89 5.37
CA ALA A 53 2.41 -4.30 6.62
C ALA A 53 2.25 -2.79 6.50
N ARG A 54 1.12 -2.29 6.98
CA ARG A 54 0.80 -0.86 7.04
C ARG A 54 0.37 -0.49 8.45
N VAL A 55 0.98 0.55 9.00
CA VAL A 55 0.63 1.12 10.31
C VAL A 55 0.40 2.60 10.14
N ALA A 56 -0.73 3.10 10.60
CA ALA A 56 -1.03 4.52 10.58
C ALA A 56 -1.79 4.93 11.83
N THR A 57 -1.32 5.99 12.50
CA THR A 57 -2.04 6.63 13.59
C THR A 57 -2.83 7.81 13.01
N ILE A 58 -4.15 7.76 13.18
CA ILE A 58 -5.07 8.80 12.69
C ILE A 58 -5.97 9.23 13.86
N GLY A 59 -5.83 10.47 14.27
CA GLY A 59 -6.51 10.97 15.47
C GLY A 59 -6.03 10.23 16.72
N THR A 60 -6.95 9.63 17.45
CA THR A 60 -6.70 8.88 18.69
C THR A 60 -6.48 7.38 18.47
N ASP A 61 -6.54 6.91 17.23
CA ASP A 61 -6.51 5.49 16.93
C ASP A 61 -5.34 5.12 15.99
N THR A 62 -4.81 3.93 16.19
CA THR A 62 -3.82 3.31 15.30
C THR A 62 -4.50 2.21 14.48
N SER A 63 -4.47 2.36 13.17
CA SER A 63 -4.87 1.32 12.23
C SER A 63 -3.66 0.48 11.83
N LEU A 64 -3.88 -0.82 11.68
CA LEU A 64 -2.89 -1.78 11.24
C LEU A 64 -3.52 -2.64 10.15
N THR A 65 -2.84 -2.75 9.02
CA THR A 65 -3.22 -3.64 7.92
C THR A 65 -2.04 -4.53 7.59
N LEU A 66 -2.23 -5.85 7.65
CA LEU A 66 -1.21 -6.87 7.40
C LEU A 66 -1.68 -7.81 6.30
N LEU A 67 -0.75 -8.22 5.44
CA LEU A 67 -0.98 -9.27 4.47
C LEU A 67 -0.11 -10.48 4.84
N ALA A 68 -0.76 -11.58 5.20
CA ALA A 68 -0.10 -12.86 5.46
C ALA A 68 -0.25 -13.78 4.24
N THR A 69 0.82 -14.53 3.92
CA THR A 69 0.82 -15.52 2.84
C THR A 69 1.27 -16.87 3.36
N GLY A 70 0.72 -17.96 2.85
CA GLY A 70 1.10 -19.30 3.27
C GLY A 70 0.33 -20.42 2.59
N ALA A 71 0.65 -21.67 2.96
CA ALA A 71 -0.11 -22.81 2.53
C ALA A 71 -1.54 -22.76 3.08
N TRP A 72 -2.46 -23.46 2.45
CA TRP A 72 -3.88 -23.41 2.80
C TRP A 72 -4.16 -23.74 4.28
N ASP A 73 -3.50 -24.76 4.79
CA ASP A 73 -3.59 -25.22 6.19
C ASP A 73 -2.98 -24.23 7.19
N ALA A 74 -1.86 -23.58 6.82
CA ALA A 74 -1.24 -22.53 7.61
C ALA A 74 -2.16 -21.31 7.75
N VAL A 75 -2.78 -20.89 6.64
CA VAL A 75 -3.75 -19.79 6.64
C VAL A 75 -4.99 -20.14 7.45
N ALA A 76 -5.53 -21.37 7.33
CA ALA A 76 -6.67 -21.82 8.14
C ALA A 76 -6.36 -21.85 9.64
N LYS A 77 -5.14 -22.27 10.02
CA LYS A 77 -4.65 -22.22 11.39
C LYS A 77 -4.55 -20.78 11.90
N LEU A 78 -4.06 -19.87 11.06
CA LEU A 78 -3.97 -18.45 11.37
C LEU A 78 -5.35 -17.82 11.60
N GLU A 79 -6.32 -18.07 10.74
CA GLU A 79 -7.71 -17.60 10.89
C GLU A 79 -8.31 -17.97 12.24
N SER A 80 -8.11 -19.24 12.65
CA SER A 80 -8.58 -19.73 13.95
C SER A 80 -7.87 -19.04 15.12
N ALA A 81 -6.54 -18.84 15.02
CA ALA A 81 -5.74 -18.16 16.03
C ALA A 81 -6.12 -16.67 16.17
N LEU A 82 -6.39 -15.98 15.06
CA LEU A 82 -6.83 -14.57 15.05
C LEU A 82 -8.22 -14.40 15.66
N THR A 83 -9.15 -15.30 15.34
CA THR A 83 -10.50 -15.28 15.92
C THR A 83 -10.46 -15.45 17.44
N LYS A 84 -9.58 -16.34 17.93
CA LYS A 84 -9.37 -16.53 19.37
C LYS A 84 -8.72 -15.28 20.00
N LEU A 85 -7.67 -14.75 19.39
CA LEU A 85 -6.97 -13.55 19.86
C LEU A 85 -7.91 -12.35 19.98
N ALA A 86 -8.74 -12.11 18.95
CA ALA A 86 -9.69 -11.00 18.93
C ALA A 86 -10.66 -11.05 20.12
N ARG A 87 -11.12 -12.26 20.49
CA ARG A 87 -12.02 -12.46 21.61
C ARG A 87 -11.31 -12.34 22.96
N ASP A 88 -10.12 -12.97 23.09
CA ASP A 88 -9.40 -13.05 24.37
C ASP A 88 -8.80 -11.69 24.79
N GLU A 89 -8.45 -10.83 23.82
CA GLU A 89 -7.86 -9.50 24.06
C GLU A 89 -8.80 -8.33 23.77
N ASP A 90 -10.08 -8.60 23.52
CA ASP A 90 -11.11 -7.59 23.13
C ASP A 90 -10.61 -6.69 21.99
N LEU A 91 -9.99 -7.31 20.98
CA LEU A 91 -9.35 -6.62 19.89
C LEU A 91 -10.33 -6.43 18.70
N ARG A 92 -10.50 -5.19 18.24
CA ARG A 92 -11.23 -4.93 16.99
C ARG A 92 -10.40 -5.41 15.81
N LEU A 93 -10.59 -6.67 15.44
CA LEU A 93 -9.85 -7.34 14.38
C LEU A 93 -10.81 -7.95 13.37
N VAL A 94 -10.55 -7.68 12.08
CA VAL A 94 -11.19 -8.36 10.97
C VAL A 94 -10.14 -9.00 10.10
N HIS A 95 -10.46 -10.16 9.55
CA HIS A 95 -9.60 -10.83 8.57
C HIS A 95 -10.46 -11.49 7.49
N TYR A 96 -9.92 -11.58 6.28
CA TYR A 96 -10.56 -12.26 5.16
C TYR A 96 -9.52 -12.73 4.15
N ARG A 97 -9.83 -13.82 3.46
CA ARG A 97 -8.98 -14.31 2.37
C ARG A 97 -9.04 -13.38 1.18
N THR A 98 -7.89 -13.10 0.61
CA THR A 98 -7.76 -12.28 -0.59
C THR A 98 -6.93 -13.01 -1.64
N GLY A 99 -6.99 -12.57 -2.87
CA GLY A 99 -6.14 -13.07 -3.95
C GLY A 99 -4.84 -12.30 -4.08
N PRO A 100 -3.88 -12.83 -4.85
CA PRO A 100 -2.71 -12.06 -5.23
C PRO A 100 -3.15 -10.80 -5.99
N ARG A 101 -2.49 -9.68 -5.67
CA ARG A 101 -2.71 -8.45 -6.42
C ARG A 101 -2.39 -8.71 -7.88
N GLU A 102 -3.33 -8.47 -8.77
CA GLU A 102 -3.04 -8.46 -10.20
C GLU A 102 -1.97 -7.40 -10.44
N GLN A 103 -0.82 -7.84 -10.95
CA GLN A 103 0.20 -6.90 -11.36
C GLN A 103 -0.34 -6.15 -12.58
N HIS A 104 -0.80 -4.95 -12.37
CA HIS A 104 -1.12 -4.04 -13.47
C HIS A 104 0.19 -3.59 -14.14
N SER A 105 0.83 -4.53 -14.86
CA SER A 105 2.11 -4.31 -15.57
C SER A 105 2.05 -3.17 -16.59
N HIS A 106 0.86 -2.65 -16.84
CA HIS A 106 0.60 -1.53 -17.73
C HIS A 106 0.46 -0.17 -17.00
N LEU A 107 0.58 -0.15 -15.66
CA LEU A 107 0.57 1.08 -14.88
C LEU A 107 1.99 1.48 -14.49
N LEU A 108 2.31 2.74 -14.69
CA LEU A 108 3.57 3.36 -14.30
C LEU A 108 3.39 4.07 -12.95
N PRO A 109 4.15 3.70 -11.90
CA PRO A 109 3.99 4.30 -10.59
C PRO A 109 4.67 5.68 -10.53
N TYR A 110 3.91 6.67 -10.09
CA TYR A 110 4.37 8.04 -9.84
C TYR A 110 4.03 8.45 -8.42
N LEU A 111 4.94 9.20 -7.80
CA LEU A 111 4.73 9.86 -6.52
C LEU A 111 4.32 11.31 -6.76
N VAL A 112 3.24 11.69 -6.13
CA VAL A 112 2.73 13.07 -6.09
C VAL A 112 2.85 13.56 -4.66
N GLU A 113 3.48 14.70 -4.47
CA GLU A 113 3.52 15.39 -3.18
C GLU A 113 2.89 16.77 -3.36
N VAL A 114 2.03 17.15 -2.42
CA VAL A 114 1.35 18.44 -2.41
C VAL A 114 1.48 19.06 -1.05
N ILE A 115 1.86 20.33 -0.99
CA ILE A 115 1.95 21.14 0.24
C ILE A 115 1.24 22.46 0.00
N SER A 116 0.44 22.91 0.97
CA SER A 116 -0.20 24.22 0.92
C SER A 116 -0.65 24.70 2.30
N ALA A 117 -1.10 25.96 2.39
CA ALA A 117 -1.94 26.37 3.50
C ALA A 117 -3.21 25.50 3.54
N ASP A 118 -3.61 25.05 4.74
CA ASP A 118 -4.78 24.19 4.89
C ASP A 118 -6.08 24.93 4.55
N ARG A 119 -6.90 24.30 3.74
CA ARG A 119 -8.22 24.78 3.35
C ARG A 119 -9.16 23.59 3.12
N PRO A 120 -10.44 23.68 3.52
CA PRO A 120 -11.41 22.65 3.26
C PRO A 120 -11.52 22.29 1.77
N GLY A 121 -11.56 21.00 1.46
CA GLY A 121 -11.81 20.49 0.13
C GLY A 121 -10.58 20.35 -0.79
N ILE A 122 -9.37 20.70 -0.36
CA ILE A 122 -8.14 20.52 -1.17
C ILE A 122 -7.99 19.08 -1.61
N LEU A 123 -8.02 18.14 -0.67
CA LEU A 123 -7.82 16.72 -0.96
C LEU A 123 -8.89 16.18 -1.93
N VAL A 124 -10.14 16.62 -1.77
CA VAL A 124 -11.24 16.23 -2.67
C VAL A 124 -10.96 16.67 -4.10
N LYS A 125 -10.45 17.89 -4.30
CA LYS A 125 -10.13 18.41 -5.64
C LYS A 125 -8.97 17.63 -6.27
N ILE A 126 -7.95 17.25 -5.48
CA ILE A 126 -6.82 16.45 -5.96
C ILE A 126 -7.29 15.05 -6.38
N ILE A 127 -8.11 14.40 -5.55
CA ILE A 127 -8.68 13.08 -5.86
C ILE A 127 -9.52 13.15 -7.14
N ASP A 128 -10.42 14.15 -7.26
CA ASP A 128 -11.27 14.36 -8.42
C ASP A 128 -10.47 14.62 -9.71
N PHE A 129 -9.31 15.32 -9.61
CA PHE A 129 -8.41 15.51 -10.74
C PHE A 129 -7.92 14.20 -11.34
N PHE A 130 -7.51 13.25 -10.49
CA PHE A 130 -7.02 11.93 -10.93
C PHE A 130 -8.16 11.01 -11.34
N ASP A 131 -9.25 10.98 -10.60
CA ASP A 131 -10.43 10.14 -10.88
C ASP A 131 -11.02 10.41 -12.27
N ARG A 132 -11.22 11.69 -12.63
CA ARG A 132 -11.72 12.08 -13.96
C ARG A 132 -10.80 11.71 -15.13
N ARG A 133 -9.57 11.32 -14.87
CA ARG A 133 -8.58 10.89 -15.86
C ARG A 133 -8.30 9.41 -15.84
N ASP A 134 -9.11 8.64 -15.11
CA ASP A 134 -8.93 7.20 -14.89
C ASP A 134 -7.54 6.84 -14.34
N ILE A 135 -6.93 7.75 -13.56
CA ILE A 135 -5.66 7.53 -12.89
C ILE A 135 -5.91 6.85 -11.55
N VAL A 136 -5.33 5.69 -11.35
CA VAL A 136 -5.52 4.90 -10.14
C VAL A 136 -4.69 5.50 -8.99
N ILE A 137 -5.34 5.82 -7.87
CA ILE A 137 -4.65 6.15 -6.62
C ILE A 137 -4.37 4.83 -5.89
N GLU A 138 -3.08 4.48 -5.77
CA GLU A 138 -2.65 3.24 -5.12
C GLU A 138 -2.40 3.41 -3.62
N GLN A 139 -1.88 4.57 -3.22
CA GLN A 139 -1.65 4.95 -1.84
C GLN A 139 -1.93 6.44 -1.67
N LEU A 140 -2.46 6.81 -0.52
CA LEU A 140 -2.68 8.19 -0.15
C LEU A 140 -2.44 8.36 1.34
N SER A 141 -1.58 9.31 1.70
CA SER A 141 -1.40 9.77 3.06
C SER A 141 -1.51 11.29 3.07
N SER A 142 -2.32 11.83 3.96
CA SER A 142 -2.43 13.27 4.13
C SER A 142 -2.41 13.63 5.61
N LEU A 143 -1.86 14.78 5.93
CA LEU A 143 -1.81 15.29 7.29
C LEU A 143 -1.98 16.81 7.30
N ARG A 144 -2.46 17.31 8.44
CA ARG A 144 -2.50 18.72 8.79
C ARG A 144 -1.50 18.97 9.92
N TYR A 145 -0.75 20.05 9.82
CA TYR A 145 0.22 20.42 10.84
C TYR A 145 0.35 21.94 10.92
N GLN A 146 0.85 22.42 12.04
CA GLN A 146 1.19 23.83 12.19
C GLN A 146 2.65 24.06 11.82
N ALA A 147 2.89 25.02 10.92
CA ALA A 147 4.25 25.40 10.53
C ALA A 147 4.96 26.02 11.75
N MET A 148 6.07 25.44 12.16
CA MET A 148 6.81 25.83 13.39
C MET A 148 7.25 27.30 13.40
N GLN A 149 7.52 27.88 12.23
CA GLN A 149 8.02 29.26 12.12
C GLN A 149 6.91 30.32 12.10
N THR A 150 5.75 29.99 11.51
CA THR A 150 4.66 30.95 11.29
C THR A 150 3.41 30.64 12.11
N GLY A 151 3.29 29.44 12.64
CA GLY A 151 2.07 28.96 13.30
C GLY A 151 0.90 28.74 12.33
N ALA A 152 1.13 28.86 11.02
CA ALA A 152 0.08 28.66 10.02
C ALA A 152 -0.34 27.19 9.93
N ASP A 153 -1.63 26.95 9.76
CA ASP A 153 -2.15 25.61 9.49
C ASP A 153 -1.79 25.20 8.05
N MET A 154 -1.08 24.09 7.94
CA MET A 154 -0.56 23.54 6.68
C MET A 154 -1.21 22.20 6.39
N PHE A 155 -1.38 21.93 5.09
CA PHE A 155 -1.80 20.66 4.53
C PHE A 155 -0.63 20.05 3.76
N GLN A 156 -0.45 18.74 3.91
CA GLN A 156 0.47 17.95 3.09
C GLN A 156 -0.21 16.66 2.67
N ALA A 157 0.00 16.25 1.41
CA ALA A 157 -0.40 14.95 0.92
C ALA A 157 0.73 14.29 0.13
N GLN A 158 0.87 12.97 0.31
CA GLN A 158 1.70 12.08 -0.51
C GLN A 158 0.79 11.04 -1.13
N ILE A 159 0.83 10.94 -2.45
CA ILE A 159 -0.06 10.09 -3.22
C ILE A 159 0.76 9.27 -4.21
N THR A 160 0.68 7.95 -4.14
CA THR A 160 1.21 7.09 -5.21
C THR A 160 0.08 6.81 -6.18
N ILE A 161 0.31 7.14 -7.44
CA ILE A 161 -0.62 6.93 -8.54
C ILE A 161 -0.08 5.92 -9.54
N GLY A 162 -0.97 5.16 -10.16
CA GLY A 162 -0.68 4.28 -11.29
C GLY A 162 -1.17 4.90 -12.59
N ILE A 163 -0.24 5.30 -13.45
CA ILE A 163 -0.55 5.95 -14.73
C ILE A 163 -0.58 4.87 -15.81
N PRO A 164 -1.69 4.74 -16.60
CA PRO A 164 -1.71 3.84 -17.74
C PRO A 164 -0.57 4.13 -18.73
N ALA A 165 0.10 3.08 -19.22
CA ALA A 165 1.25 3.23 -20.12
C ALA A 165 0.95 3.99 -21.44
N ALA A 166 -0.31 4.04 -21.84
CA ALA A 166 -0.76 4.80 -23.01
C ALA A 166 -0.91 6.31 -22.75
N THR A 167 -0.83 6.75 -21.48
CA THR A 167 -1.00 8.14 -21.09
C THR A 167 0.24 8.95 -21.44
N HIS A 168 0.05 10.13 -22.02
CA HIS A 168 1.15 11.08 -22.27
C HIS A 168 1.56 11.77 -20.96
N ILE A 169 2.57 11.20 -20.29
CA ILE A 169 2.95 11.57 -18.93
C ILE A 169 3.34 13.06 -18.80
N ALA A 170 4.05 13.61 -19.79
CA ALA A 170 4.45 15.03 -19.74
C ALA A 170 3.22 15.94 -19.72
N ALA A 171 2.23 15.68 -20.58
CA ALA A 171 0.99 16.46 -20.60
C ALA A 171 0.20 16.31 -19.30
N LEU A 172 0.09 15.08 -18.75
CA LEU A 172 -0.57 14.86 -17.47
C LEU A 172 0.11 15.63 -16.33
N ARG A 173 1.44 15.65 -16.31
CA ARG A 173 2.22 16.38 -15.31
C ARG A 173 1.97 17.90 -15.46
N ASP A 174 2.05 18.43 -16.67
CA ASP A 174 1.86 19.85 -16.92
C ASP A 174 0.44 20.28 -16.53
N ASP A 175 -0.59 19.52 -16.90
CA ASP A 175 -1.99 19.75 -16.51
C ASP A 175 -2.17 19.71 -14.98
N PHE A 176 -1.49 18.77 -14.30
CA PHE A 176 -1.58 18.65 -12.85
C PHE A 176 -0.91 19.84 -12.14
N LEU A 177 0.27 20.25 -12.59
CA LEU A 177 0.96 21.39 -12.01
C LEU A 177 0.19 22.71 -12.25
N GLU A 178 -0.35 22.93 -13.46
CA GLU A 178 -1.23 24.07 -13.75
C GLU A 178 -2.50 24.08 -12.86
N PHE A 179 -3.11 22.90 -12.67
CA PHE A 179 -4.23 22.75 -11.75
C PHE A 179 -3.86 23.12 -10.31
N CYS A 180 -2.69 22.68 -9.84
CA CYS A 180 -2.18 22.99 -8.51
C CYS A 180 -1.87 24.49 -8.36
N ASP A 181 -1.21 25.10 -9.34
CA ASP A 181 -0.93 26.54 -9.37
C ASP A 181 -2.21 27.37 -9.29
N GLY A 182 -3.25 26.99 -10.04
CA GLY A 182 -4.57 27.64 -9.99
C GLY A 182 -5.25 27.55 -8.61
N LEU A 183 -4.81 26.62 -7.77
CA LEU A 183 -5.29 26.45 -6.39
C LEU A 183 -4.31 26.97 -5.34
N ASN A 184 -3.16 27.55 -5.72
CA ASN A 184 -2.04 27.90 -4.86
C ASN A 184 -1.56 26.71 -4.01
N LEU A 185 -1.31 25.58 -4.65
CA LEU A 185 -0.72 24.38 -4.07
C LEU A 185 0.69 24.21 -4.64
N ASP A 186 1.66 24.00 -3.77
CA ASP A 186 3.00 23.56 -4.17
C ASP A 186 2.96 22.06 -4.42
N ALA A 187 3.26 21.62 -5.64
CA ALA A 187 3.17 20.21 -6.01
C ALA A 187 4.36 19.74 -6.82
N ILE A 188 4.70 18.46 -6.64
CA ILE A 188 5.62 17.72 -7.49
C ILE A 188 4.98 16.40 -7.93
N MET A 189 5.39 15.90 -9.08
CA MET A 189 4.96 14.62 -9.61
C MET A 189 6.16 13.94 -10.29
N ASP A 190 6.70 12.91 -9.66
CA ASP A 190 7.91 12.23 -10.07
C ASP A 190 7.74 10.71 -10.15
N PRO A 191 8.49 10.01 -11.02
CA PRO A 191 8.46 8.55 -11.06
C PRO A 191 8.95 7.97 -9.71
N VAL A 192 8.28 6.91 -9.25
CA VAL A 192 8.73 6.18 -8.05
C VAL A 192 10.09 5.56 -8.35
N LYS A 193 11.08 5.84 -7.51
CA LYS A 193 12.41 5.21 -7.56
C LYS A 193 12.39 3.96 -6.67
N PHE A 194 12.69 2.81 -7.26
CA PHE A 194 12.85 1.53 -6.57
C PHE A 194 14.30 1.28 -6.19
#